data_a8cfa162da6b2e48dbd7b737382ee1a7
#
_entry.id   a8cfa162da6b2e48dbd7b737382ee1a7
#
_cell.length_a   1.000
_cell.length_b   1.000
_cell.length_c   1.000
_cell.angle_alpha   90.00
_cell.angle_beta   90.00
_cell.angle_gamma   90.00
#
_symmetry.space_group_name_H-M   'P 1'
#
loop_
_entity.id
_entity.type
_entity.pdbx_description
1 polymer ?
#
loop_
_entity_poly.entity_id
_entity_poly.type
_entity_poly.pdbx_seq_one_letter_code
_entity_poly.pdbx_strand_id
1 'polypeptide(L)'
;MNELIPIFFAADDAFVKYTLVALTSLKANADPSRRYQIYILQTHVSERYREAFESLESRNFRIEFVDVSAYLDRYGDALHVRDYYSRTTYYRLFIAEMYPKYNKAIYIDSDTIVLGNIAEMYDHDLGDNYVGAAPEQVMRQTDVFGTYVEKVLGIDRMHYFNAGVLLINCALFRRDKILEKFTKLLGAYTFRVTQDEDYLNVLCEGRVLWLSPAWNTEVYGTLPVPESEMKIIHYIMVSKPWHFPDCRLKDYFWHYAKETPVYGQIQAELKSYTDLERGEDLASGDRLAALAAEESKREDTYFRMMNPGLDLDRVRILKKIAQYEKEGRFDEDVEDDPPTRTLKPGEVDFLRKSPAAKAGARLAFAAARKFVAKLLKEGKMQIDAFEGIENFRSLRSGAVITCNHFNAFDSFAMHLTYDASGQKKRRFFRVIREGNYTNFPGFYGLLMRNCNTLPLSSNTKVMTEFVQATGELLRDGDLVLFYPEQSMWWNYRKPKPLKPGAYRFAAKNHVPVLPCFITMRDSDIV
;
A
#
# COMPACT_ATOMS: atom_id res chain seq x y z
N MET A 1 -40.67 8.28 16.25
CA MET A 1 -41.00 7.72 14.92
C MET A 1 -39.73 7.05 14.44
N ASN A 2 -39.78 5.76 14.06
CA ASN A 2 -38.60 5.09 13.55
C ASN A 2 -38.12 5.80 12.26
N GLU A 3 -36.84 6.12 12.21
CA GLU A 3 -36.20 6.78 11.10
C GLU A 3 -36.36 5.95 9.81
N LEU A 4 -36.62 6.59 8.68
CA LEU A 4 -36.71 5.95 7.37
C LEU A 4 -35.30 5.61 6.87
N ILE A 5 -35.08 4.37 6.47
CA ILE A 5 -33.80 3.88 5.93
C ILE A 5 -33.85 3.95 4.39
N PRO A 6 -33.15 4.90 3.77
CA PRO A 6 -33.02 4.95 2.31
C PRO A 6 -31.93 3.99 1.83
N ILE A 7 -32.30 3.10 0.90
CA ILE A 7 -31.41 2.10 0.31
C ILE A 7 -31.45 2.26 -1.21
N PHE A 8 -30.29 2.32 -1.82
CA PHE A 8 -30.13 2.53 -3.26
C PHE A 8 -29.50 1.32 -3.92
N PHE A 9 -30.03 0.94 -5.06
CA PHE A 9 -29.46 -0.01 -6.01
C PHE A 9 -29.31 0.68 -7.36
N ALA A 10 -28.42 0.15 -8.21
CA ALA A 10 -28.29 0.58 -9.59
C ALA A 10 -28.49 -0.62 -10.50
N ALA A 11 -29.35 -0.50 -11.52
CA ALA A 11 -29.64 -1.59 -12.43
C ALA A 11 -30.03 -1.08 -13.82
N ASP A 12 -29.73 -1.90 -14.81
CA ASP A 12 -30.29 -1.87 -16.17
C ASP A 12 -31.16 -3.13 -16.43
N ASP A 13 -31.70 -3.27 -17.64
CA ASP A 13 -32.53 -4.43 -18.01
C ASP A 13 -31.78 -5.78 -17.89
N ALA A 14 -30.47 -5.80 -18.02
CA ALA A 14 -29.68 -7.02 -17.89
C ALA A 14 -29.57 -7.46 -16.42
N PHE A 15 -29.40 -6.51 -15.50
CA PHE A 15 -29.11 -6.78 -14.09
C PHE A 15 -30.34 -6.66 -13.16
N VAL A 16 -31.42 -6.01 -13.57
CA VAL A 16 -32.60 -5.76 -12.70
C VAL A 16 -33.23 -7.05 -12.14
N LYS A 17 -33.16 -8.17 -12.85
CA LYS A 17 -33.62 -9.49 -12.37
C LYS A 17 -32.81 -9.97 -11.14
N TYR A 18 -31.52 -9.68 -11.07
CA TYR A 18 -30.67 -10.02 -9.93
C TYR A 18 -30.91 -9.04 -8.77
N THR A 19 -31.17 -7.77 -9.08
CA THR A 19 -31.63 -6.79 -8.09
C THR A 19 -32.90 -7.27 -7.39
N LEU A 20 -33.82 -7.89 -8.12
CA LEU A 20 -35.03 -8.46 -7.53
C LEU A 20 -34.70 -9.59 -6.53
N VAL A 21 -33.73 -10.45 -6.84
CA VAL A 21 -33.26 -11.50 -5.94
C VAL A 21 -32.61 -10.90 -4.69
N ALA A 22 -31.72 -9.91 -4.87
CA ALA A 22 -31.07 -9.18 -3.77
C ALA A 22 -32.11 -8.53 -2.85
N LEU A 23 -33.11 -7.86 -3.41
CA LEU A 23 -34.18 -7.24 -2.63
C LEU A 23 -35.09 -8.26 -1.93
N THR A 24 -35.33 -9.41 -2.54
CA THR A 24 -36.07 -10.51 -1.89
C THR A 24 -35.34 -10.96 -0.63
N SER A 25 -34.02 -11.16 -0.72
CA SER A 25 -33.18 -11.51 0.44
C SER A 25 -33.17 -10.42 1.50
N LEU A 26 -33.02 -9.14 1.08
CA LEU A 26 -33.05 -8.00 1.98
C LEU A 26 -34.37 -7.92 2.75
N LYS A 27 -35.51 -8.02 2.04
CA LYS A 27 -36.83 -7.97 2.68
C LYS A 27 -37.05 -9.13 3.65
N ALA A 28 -36.59 -10.33 3.31
CA ALA A 28 -36.72 -11.51 4.18
C ALA A 28 -35.97 -11.34 5.52
N ASN A 29 -34.85 -10.61 5.54
CA ASN A 29 -33.98 -10.42 6.69
C ASN A 29 -34.09 -9.02 7.32
N ALA A 30 -34.96 -8.15 6.81
CA ALA A 30 -35.16 -6.80 7.32
C ALA A 30 -35.95 -6.80 8.64
N ASP A 31 -35.59 -5.90 9.55
CA ASP A 31 -36.37 -5.66 10.78
C ASP A 31 -37.77 -5.12 10.42
N PRO A 32 -38.85 -5.85 10.73
CA PRO A 32 -40.21 -5.45 10.38
C PRO A 32 -40.69 -4.20 11.15
N SER A 33 -40.01 -3.81 12.21
CA SER A 33 -40.31 -2.59 12.97
C SER A 33 -39.77 -1.32 12.33
N ARG A 34 -38.84 -1.44 11.39
CA ARG A 34 -38.20 -0.32 10.68
C ARG A 34 -38.92 -0.01 9.36
N ARG A 35 -38.63 1.15 8.80
CA ARG A 35 -39.19 1.60 7.53
C ARG A 35 -38.10 1.75 6.49
N TYR A 36 -38.34 1.18 5.32
CA TYR A 36 -37.36 1.13 4.23
C TYR A 36 -37.93 1.82 2.99
N GLN A 37 -37.12 2.68 2.38
CA GLN A 37 -37.40 3.26 1.08
C GLN A 37 -36.29 2.83 0.12
N ILE A 38 -36.64 1.99 -0.81
CA ILE A 38 -35.73 1.45 -1.82
C ILE A 38 -35.80 2.33 -3.06
N TYR A 39 -34.65 2.69 -3.59
CA TYR A 39 -34.50 3.41 -4.85
C TYR A 39 -33.69 2.57 -5.83
N ILE A 40 -34.25 2.32 -7.02
CA ILE A 40 -33.55 1.62 -8.11
C ILE A 40 -33.18 2.69 -9.14
N LEU A 41 -31.89 3.06 -9.13
CA LEU A 41 -31.33 4.04 -10.06
C LEU A 41 -31.17 3.36 -11.42
N GLN A 42 -31.75 3.93 -12.47
CA GLN A 42 -31.79 3.33 -13.80
C GLN A 42 -31.89 4.38 -14.89
N THR A 43 -31.60 4.02 -16.14
CA THR A 43 -31.88 4.81 -17.33
C THR A 43 -33.00 4.20 -18.16
N HIS A 44 -33.08 2.89 -18.15
CA HIS A 44 -34.16 2.13 -18.81
C HIS A 44 -34.31 0.77 -18.16
N VAL A 45 -35.46 0.53 -17.55
CA VAL A 45 -35.90 -0.78 -17.06
C VAL A 45 -37.30 -1.05 -17.61
N SER A 46 -37.45 -2.19 -18.30
CA SER A 46 -38.70 -2.63 -18.92
C SER A 46 -39.82 -2.78 -17.89
N GLU A 47 -41.05 -2.43 -18.28
CA GLU A 47 -42.25 -2.45 -17.41
C GLU A 47 -42.46 -3.84 -16.80
N ARG A 48 -42.27 -4.92 -17.57
CA ARG A 48 -42.41 -6.29 -17.08
C ARG A 48 -41.58 -6.61 -15.81
N TYR A 49 -40.44 -5.95 -15.65
CA TYR A 49 -39.63 -6.10 -14.43
C TYR A 49 -40.18 -5.23 -13.30
N ARG A 50 -40.66 -4.03 -13.61
CA ARG A 50 -41.22 -3.15 -12.58
C ARG A 50 -42.37 -3.79 -11.85
N GLU A 51 -43.32 -4.44 -12.59
CA GLU A 51 -44.42 -5.19 -12.01
C GLU A 51 -43.98 -6.29 -11.04
N ALA A 52 -42.83 -6.95 -11.33
CA ALA A 52 -42.29 -7.99 -10.46
C ALA A 52 -41.87 -7.47 -9.07
N PHE A 53 -41.44 -6.20 -8.98
CA PHE A 53 -41.05 -5.57 -7.73
C PHE A 53 -42.23 -5.18 -6.85
N GLU A 54 -43.43 -4.96 -7.41
CA GLU A 54 -44.65 -4.60 -6.65
C GLU A 54 -44.98 -5.66 -5.60
N SER A 55 -44.70 -6.93 -5.87
CA SER A 55 -44.90 -8.02 -4.92
C SER A 55 -44.07 -7.91 -3.64
N LEU A 56 -42.98 -7.17 -3.69
CA LEU A 56 -42.12 -6.89 -2.54
C LEU A 56 -42.60 -5.70 -1.70
N GLU A 57 -43.48 -4.87 -2.21
CA GLU A 57 -43.94 -3.71 -1.46
C GLU A 57 -44.81 -4.10 -0.24
N SER A 58 -44.72 -3.28 0.79
CA SER A 58 -45.53 -3.37 2.00
C SER A 58 -45.64 -1.98 2.66
N ARG A 59 -46.36 -1.88 3.78
CA ARG A 59 -46.52 -0.61 4.53
C ARG A 59 -45.16 -0.02 4.94
N ASN A 60 -44.18 -0.86 5.27
CA ASN A 60 -42.86 -0.45 5.77
C ASN A 60 -41.74 -0.68 4.76
N PHE A 61 -42.02 -1.15 3.55
CA PHE A 61 -41.03 -1.44 2.52
C PHE A 61 -41.57 -0.92 1.17
N ARG A 62 -41.00 0.19 0.69
CA ARG A 62 -41.45 0.87 -0.54
C ARG A 62 -40.33 0.88 -1.56
N ILE A 63 -40.69 0.77 -2.84
CA ILE A 63 -39.76 0.70 -3.97
C ILE A 63 -40.09 1.81 -4.97
N GLU A 64 -39.06 2.49 -5.45
CA GLU A 64 -39.17 3.56 -6.44
C GLU A 64 -38.09 3.39 -7.51
N PHE A 65 -38.48 3.40 -8.77
CA PHE A 65 -37.56 3.44 -9.90
C PHE A 65 -37.24 4.88 -10.26
N VAL A 66 -35.96 5.21 -10.33
CA VAL A 66 -35.47 6.58 -10.49
C VAL A 66 -34.68 6.70 -11.77
N ASP A 67 -35.13 7.51 -12.70
CA ASP A 67 -34.40 7.82 -13.92
C ASP A 67 -33.26 8.79 -13.62
N VAL A 68 -32.04 8.37 -13.92
CA VAL A 68 -30.80 9.15 -13.72
C VAL A 68 -30.24 9.73 -15.03
N SER A 69 -30.99 9.65 -16.15
CA SER A 69 -30.53 10.10 -17.48
C SER A 69 -30.04 11.55 -17.46
N ALA A 70 -30.77 12.46 -16.78
CA ALA A 70 -30.38 13.85 -16.71
C ALA A 70 -29.03 14.10 -16.00
N TYR A 71 -28.63 13.21 -15.10
CA TYR A 71 -27.30 13.26 -14.46
C TYR A 71 -26.23 12.72 -15.40
N LEU A 72 -26.53 11.65 -16.14
CA LEU A 72 -25.61 11.08 -17.12
C LEU A 72 -25.35 12.03 -18.29
N ASP A 73 -26.37 12.73 -18.77
CA ASP A 73 -26.22 13.72 -19.86
C ASP A 73 -25.22 14.82 -19.49
N ARG A 74 -25.14 15.14 -18.19
CA ARG A 74 -24.16 16.13 -17.69
C ARG A 74 -22.72 15.59 -17.65
N TYR A 75 -22.51 14.28 -17.44
CA TYR A 75 -21.20 13.70 -17.16
C TYR A 75 -20.83 12.54 -18.09
N GLY A 76 -21.77 12.07 -18.94
CA GLY A 76 -21.72 10.80 -19.63
C GLY A 76 -20.53 10.54 -20.54
N ASP A 77 -20.04 11.58 -21.24
CA ASP A 77 -18.90 11.44 -22.16
C ASP A 77 -17.56 11.23 -21.42
N ALA A 78 -17.50 11.63 -20.14
CA ALA A 78 -16.32 11.45 -19.30
C ALA A 78 -16.34 10.14 -18.51
N LEU A 79 -17.50 9.45 -18.39
CA LEU A 79 -17.63 8.21 -17.66
C LEU A 79 -17.14 7.03 -18.48
N HIS A 80 -15.97 6.51 -18.16
CA HIS A 80 -15.38 5.36 -18.83
C HIS A 80 -16.10 4.06 -18.44
N VAL A 81 -16.31 3.18 -19.42
CA VAL A 81 -16.87 1.83 -19.22
C VAL A 81 -15.94 0.82 -19.86
N ARG A 82 -15.88 -0.41 -19.30
CA ARG A 82 -15.04 -1.47 -19.81
C ARG A 82 -15.58 -2.85 -19.41
N ASP A 83 -15.46 -3.84 -20.30
CA ASP A 83 -15.85 -5.22 -20.10
C ASP A 83 -17.27 -5.34 -19.52
N TYR A 84 -17.42 -5.99 -18.36
CA TYR A 84 -18.69 -6.13 -17.63
C TYR A 84 -19.07 -4.92 -16.75
N TYR A 85 -18.22 -3.90 -16.64
CA TYR A 85 -18.56 -2.67 -15.94
C TYR A 85 -19.44 -1.77 -16.81
N SER A 86 -20.61 -1.41 -16.29
CA SER A 86 -21.54 -0.50 -16.95
C SER A 86 -21.48 0.90 -16.33
N ARG A 87 -22.10 1.90 -16.97
CA ARG A 87 -22.24 3.24 -16.40
C ARG A 87 -23.02 3.26 -15.09
N THR A 88 -23.76 2.19 -14.78
CA THR A 88 -24.56 2.08 -13.55
C THR A 88 -23.70 2.14 -12.28
N THR A 89 -22.41 1.73 -12.35
CA THR A 89 -21.51 1.79 -11.21
C THR A 89 -21.28 3.21 -10.70
N TYR A 90 -21.34 4.21 -11.57
CA TYR A 90 -21.18 5.62 -11.18
C TYR A 90 -22.39 6.23 -10.49
N TYR A 91 -23.59 5.61 -10.56
CA TYR A 91 -24.83 6.21 -10.04
C TYR A 91 -24.75 6.42 -8.52
N ARG A 92 -23.99 5.61 -7.81
CA ARG A 92 -23.77 5.76 -6.36
C ARG A 92 -23.20 7.12 -5.96
N LEU A 93 -22.42 7.77 -6.84
CA LEU A 93 -21.83 9.10 -6.61
C LEU A 93 -22.87 10.24 -6.63
N PHE A 94 -24.02 10.05 -7.29
CA PHE A 94 -25.04 11.07 -7.43
C PHE A 94 -26.05 11.09 -6.26
N ILE A 95 -26.11 10.03 -5.45
CA ILE A 95 -27.13 9.82 -4.42
C ILE A 95 -27.28 11.03 -3.48
N ALA A 96 -26.16 11.55 -2.98
CA ALA A 96 -26.18 12.64 -2.01
C ALA A 96 -26.79 13.94 -2.57
N GLU A 97 -26.54 14.24 -3.85
CA GLU A 97 -27.06 15.44 -4.52
C GLU A 97 -28.50 15.22 -5.00
N MET A 98 -28.86 14.02 -5.46
CA MET A 98 -30.19 13.67 -5.91
C MET A 98 -31.21 13.72 -4.76
N TYR A 99 -30.78 13.33 -3.56
CA TYR A 99 -31.65 13.20 -2.39
C TYR A 99 -31.17 14.06 -1.21
N PRO A 100 -31.25 15.40 -1.31
CA PRO A 100 -30.78 16.31 -0.26
C PRO A 100 -31.51 16.16 1.07
N LYS A 101 -32.69 15.52 1.06
CA LYS A 101 -33.48 15.22 2.27
C LYS A 101 -32.85 14.16 3.17
N TYR A 102 -31.93 13.37 2.66
CA TYR A 102 -31.25 12.33 3.46
C TYR A 102 -29.87 12.79 3.91
N ASN A 103 -29.59 12.60 5.17
CA ASN A 103 -28.25 12.82 5.73
C ASN A 103 -27.36 11.58 5.61
N LYS A 104 -27.97 10.40 5.54
CA LYS A 104 -27.31 9.11 5.48
C LYS A 104 -28.09 8.17 4.56
N ALA A 105 -27.43 7.33 3.78
CA ALA A 105 -28.03 6.36 2.88
C ALA A 105 -27.19 5.11 2.77
N ILE A 106 -27.80 3.97 2.41
CA ILE A 106 -27.12 2.75 2.04
C ILE A 106 -27.15 2.61 0.52
N TYR A 107 -26.02 2.18 -0.06
CA TYR A 107 -25.94 1.70 -1.43
C TYR A 107 -25.54 0.22 -1.44
N ILE A 108 -26.17 -0.57 -2.31
CA ILE A 108 -25.91 -2.02 -2.45
C ILE A 108 -25.91 -2.39 -3.93
N ASP A 109 -24.89 -3.11 -4.38
CA ASP A 109 -24.82 -3.66 -5.74
C ASP A 109 -25.83 -4.80 -5.95
N SER A 110 -26.27 -4.98 -7.21
CA SER A 110 -27.33 -5.92 -7.60
C SER A 110 -26.94 -7.38 -7.49
N ASP A 111 -25.66 -7.70 -7.45
CA ASP A 111 -25.10 -9.04 -7.37
C ASP A 111 -24.78 -9.49 -5.93
N THR A 112 -25.67 -9.12 -5.02
CA THR A 112 -25.53 -9.39 -3.58
C THR A 112 -26.69 -10.24 -3.05
N ILE A 113 -26.47 -10.90 -1.91
CA ILE A 113 -27.51 -11.53 -1.08
C ILE A 113 -27.39 -11.01 0.33
N VAL A 114 -28.46 -10.39 0.83
CA VAL A 114 -28.50 -9.83 2.18
C VAL A 114 -29.02 -10.90 3.16
N LEU A 115 -28.21 -11.29 4.12
CA LEU A 115 -28.53 -12.29 5.16
C LEU A 115 -28.72 -11.67 6.54
N GLY A 116 -28.16 -10.50 6.77
CA GLY A 116 -28.26 -9.78 8.03
C GLY A 116 -29.34 -8.69 8.02
N ASN A 117 -29.69 -8.22 9.20
CA ASN A 117 -30.59 -7.08 9.35
C ASN A 117 -29.89 -5.78 8.92
N ILE A 118 -30.27 -5.27 7.77
CA ILE A 118 -29.62 -4.09 7.17
C ILE A 118 -29.76 -2.81 8.03
N ALA A 119 -30.74 -2.77 8.95
CA ALA A 119 -30.88 -1.66 9.88
C ALA A 119 -29.70 -1.54 10.84
N GLU A 120 -29.06 -2.67 11.21
CA GLU A 120 -27.85 -2.67 12.03
C GLU A 120 -26.69 -1.94 11.33
N MET A 121 -26.54 -2.12 10.01
CA MET A 121 -25.56 -1.38 9.23
C MET A 121 -25.91 0.12 9.17
N TYR A 122 -27.18 0.46 8.97
CA TYR A 122 -27.62 1.86 8.92
C TYR A 122 -27.41 2.59 10.25
N ASP A 123 -27.54 1.89 11.38
CA ASP A 123 -27.43 2.47 12.73
C ASP A 123 -25.98 2.82 13.14
N HIS A 124 -24.96 2.42 12.38
CA HIS A 124 -23.60 2.88 12.65
C HIS A 124 -23.51 4.41 12.57
N ASP A 125 -22.81 5.00 13.53
CA ASP A 125 -22.45 6.40 13.50
C ASP A 125 -21.21 6.60 12.61
N LEU A 126 -21.37 7.34 11.53
CA LEU A 126 -20.28 7.68 10.61
C LEU A 126 -19.34 8.76 11.15
N GLY A 127 -19.77 9.54 12.17
CA GLY A 127 -18.99 10.68 12.66
C GLY A 127 -18.52 11.58 11.50
N ASP A 128 -17.22 11.82 11.43
CA ASP A 128 -16.59 12.60 10.37
C ASP A 128 -16.20 11.79 9.12
N ASN A 129 -16.57 10.52 9.04
CA ASN A 129 -16.26 9.69 7.87
C ASN A 129 -17.25 9.96 6.72
N TYR A 130 -16.74 9.89 5.50
CA TYR A 130 -17.55 10.02 4.28
C TYR A 130 -18.37 8.77 4.01
N VAL A 131 -17.77 7.61 4.24
CA VAL A 131 -18.43 6.32 4.03
C VAL A 131 -18.13 5.34 5.16
N GLY A 132 -19.06 4.42 5.40
CA GLY A 132 -18.81 3.16 6.06
C GLY A 132 -18.72 2.08 5.00
N ALA A 133 -17.62 1.32 4.95
CA ALA A 133 -17.37 0.31 3.92
C ALA A 133 -16.51 -0.84 4.45
N ALA A 134 -16.66 -2.02 3.84
CA ALA A 134 -15.81 -3.17 4.13
C ALA A 134 -14.55 -3.15 3.26
N PRO A 135 -13.42 -3.70 3.76
CA PRO A 135 -12.20 -3.81 2.99
C PRO A 135 -12.37 -4.72 1.77
N GLU A 136 -11.80 -4.32 0.63
CA GLU A 136 -11.81 -5.05 -0.63
C GLU A 136 -10.84 -6.23 -0.60
N GLN A 137 -11.31 -7.45 -0.98
CA GLN A 137 -10.53 -8.68 -0.81
C GLN A 137 -9.62 -8.99 -2.00
N VAL A 138 -9.97 -8.59 -3.21
CA VAL A 138 -9.13 -8.82 -4.40
C VAL A 138 -7.82 -8.03 -4.28
N MET A 139 -7.90 -6.76 -3.86
CA MET A 139 -6.73 -5.90 -3.66
C MET A 139 -5.81 -6.42 -2.56
N ARG A 140 -6.40 -7.01 -1.51
CA ARG A 140 -5.65 -7.57 -0.38
C ARG A 140 -4.98 -8.89 -0.68
N GLN A 141 -5.65 -9.77 -1.43
CA GLN A 141 -5.23 -11.16 -1.65
C GLN A 141 -4.44 -11.37 -2.94
N THR A 142 -4.46 -10.42 -3.88
CA THR A 142 -3.82 -10.55 -5.18
C THR A 142 -2.77 -9.47 -5.40
N ASP A 143 -1.51 -9.85 -5.43
CA ASP A 143 -0.37 -8.92 -5.47
C ASP A 143 -0.39 -7.92 -6.63
N VAL A 144 -0.85 -8.32 -7.82
CA VAL A 144 -0.89 -7.42 -8.97
C VAL A 144 -1.86 -6.26 -8.73
N PHE A 145 -3.02 -6.53 -8.14
CA PHE A 145 -4.02 -5.50 -7.83
C PHE A 145 -3.60 -4.67 -6.61
N GLY A 146 -3.07 -5.29 -5.55
CA GLY A 146 -2.53 -4.56 -4.42
C GLY A 146 -1.39 -3.62 -4.83
N THR A 147 -0.49 -4.08 -5.72
CA THR A 147 0.57 -3.24 -6.28
C THR A 147 0.01 -2.07 -7.09
N TYR A 148 -1.08 -2.29 -7.85
CA TYR A 148 -1.78 -1.24 -8.56
C TYR A 148 -2.29 -0.15 -7.61
N VAL A 149 -3.03 -0.52 -6.58
CA VAL A 149 -3.57 0.42 -5.57
C VAL A 149 -2.45 1.24 -4.93
N GLU A 150 -1.35 0.59 -4.55
CA GLU A 150 -0.23 1.25 -3.88
C GLU A 150 0.58 2.17 -4.82
N LYS A 151 0.82 1.76 -6.07
CA LYS A 151 1.67 2.52 -7.00
C LYS A 151 0.92 3.55 -7.83
N VAL A 152 -0.35 3.29 -8.16
CA VAL A 152 -1.13 4.17 -9.02
C VAL A 152 -1.95 5.16 -8.20
N LEU A 153 -2.63 4.70 -7.15
CA LEU A 153 -3.45 5.55 -6.30
C LEU A 153 -2.66 6.13 -5.11
N GLY A 154 -1.64 5.42 -4.62
CA GLY A 154 -0.90 5.78 -3.39
C GLY A 154 -1.58 5.33 -2.10
N ILE A 155 -2.61 4.50 -2.19
CA ILE A 155 -3.38 3.98 -1.06
C ILE A 155 -2.79 2.63 -0.63
N ASP A 156 -2.67 2.40 0.67
CA ASP A 156 -2.33 1.09 1.20
C ASP A 156 -3.44 0.08 0.85
N ARG A 157 -3.08 -1.07 0.25
CA ARG A 157 -4.04 -2.13 -0.11
C ARG A 157 -4.91 -2.59 1.05
N MET A 158 -4.42 -2.46 2.29
CA MET A 158 -5.18 -2.78 3.50
C MET A 158 -6.23 -1.73 3.85
N HIS A 159 -6.17 -0.55 3.23
CA HIS A 159 -7.07 0.59 3.41
C HIS A 159 -7.80 0.97 2.12
N TYR A 160 -8.04 -0.01 1.24
CA TYR A 160 -8.86 0.12 0.06
C TYR A 160 -10.17 -0.64 0.29
N PHE A 161 -11.32 0.01 0.01
CA PHE A 161 -12.63 -0.56 0.25
C PHE A 161 -13.35 -0.92 -1.06
N ASN A 162 -14.20 -1.94 -1.00
CA ASN A 162 -15.12 -2.28 -2.08
C ASN A 162 -16.33 -1.34 -2.06
N ALA A 163 -16.65 -0.78 -3.23
CA ALA A 163 -17.71 0.21 -3.38
C ALA A 163 -19.11 -0.39 -3.57
N GLY A 164 -19.25 -1.72 -3.64
CA GLY A 164 -20.53 -2.39 -3.87
C GLY A 164 -21.49 -2.40 -2.68
N VAL A 165 -21.00 -2.17 -1.46
CA VAL A 165 -21.82 -2.00 -0.26
C VAL A 165 -21.29 -0.83 0.56
N LEU A 166 -22.06 0.25 0.60
CA LEU A 166 -21.66 1.51 1.25
C LEU A 166 -22.74 2.03 2.19
N LEU A 167 -22.30 2.51 3.35
CA LEU A 167 -23.07 3.43 4.17
C LEU A 167 -22.54 4.85 3.88
N ILE A 168 -23.32 5.71 3.24
CA ILE A 168 -22.88 7.01 2.72
C ILE A 168 -23.31 8.13 3.67
N ASN A 169 -22.39 9.00 4.07
CA ASN A 169 -22.67 10.24 4.78
C ASN A 169 -23.05 11.32 3.75
N CYS A 170 -24.30 11.33 3.34
CA CYS A 170 -24.82 12.25 2.32
C CYS A 170 -24.67 13.73 2.74
N ALA A 171 -24.76 14.02 4.04
CA ALA A 171 -24.58 15.38 4.55
C ALA A 171 -23.14 15.87 4.32
N LEU A 172 -22.14 15.04 4.63
CA LEU A 172 -20.74 15.37 4.40
C LEU A 172 -20.36 15.37 2.91
N PHE A 173 -20.93 14.46 2.11
CA PHE A 173 -20.73 14.46 0.66
C PHE A 173 -21.13 15.81 0.04
N ARG A 174 -22.29 16.35 0.41
CA ARG A 174 -22.76 17.66 -0.05
C ARG A 174 -21.92 18.80 0.52
N ARG A 175 -21.71 18.82 1.87
CA ARG A 175 -20.92 19.87 2.53
C ARG A 175 -19.54 20.04 1.90
N ASP A 176 -18.87 18.93 1.67
CA ASP A 176 -17.48 18.88 1.18
C ASP A 176 -17.40 18.73 -0.34
N LYS A 177 -18.56 18.79 -1.04
CA LYS A 177 -18.70 18.81 -2.51
C LYS A 177 -18.00 17.62 -3.18
N ILE A 178 -18.25 16.41 -2.70
CA ILE A 178 -17.57 15.19 -3.20
C ILE A 178 -17.87 14.97 -4.68
N LEU A 179 -19.10 15.19 -5.16
CA LEU A 179 -19.45 15.07 -6.58
C LEU A 179 -18.67 16.08 -7.45
N GLU A 180 -18.48 17.32 -6.98
CA GLU A 180 -17.66 18.32 -7.69
C GLU A 180 -16.18 17.89 -7.74
N LYS A 181 -15.65 17.37 -6.63
CA LYS A 181 -14.29 16.82 -6.55
C LYS A 181 -14.11 15.63 -7.48
N PHE A 182 -15.10 14.72 -7.50
CA PHE A 182 -15.12 13.58 -8.42
C PHE A 182 -15.06 14.05 -9.88
N THR A 183 -15.89 15.01 -10.27
CA THR A 183 -15.91 15.54 -11.64
C THR A 183 -14.57 16.16 -12.04
N LYS A 184 -13.95 16.92 -11.12
CA LYS A 184 -12.62 17.48 -11.35
C LYS A 184 -11.56 16.40 -11.50
N LEU A 185 -11.58 15.38 -10.64
CA LEU A 185 -10.65 14.27 -10.69
C LEU A 185 -10.82 13.45 -11.97
N LEU A 186 -12.07 13.18 -12.38
CA LEU A 186 -12.40 12.49 -13.62
C LEU A 186 -11.83 13.21 -14.85
N GLY A 187 -11.88 14.54 -14.87
CA GLY A 187 -11.28 15.36 -15.93
C GLY A 187 -9.75 15.46 -15.86
N ALA A 188 -9.15 15.21 -14.71
CA ALA A 188 -7.70 15.33 -14.51
C ALA A 188 -6.96 14.00 -14.67
N TYR A 189 -7.56 12.86 -14.29
CA TYR A 189 -6.94 11.55 -14.34
C TYR A 189 -7.98 10.45 -14.60
N THR A 190 -7.65 9.51 -15.47
CA THR A 190 -8.50 8.36 -15.80
C THR A 190 -7.98 7.11 -15.10
N PHE A 191 -8.71 6.63 -14.09
CA PHE A 191 -8.48 5.31 -13.52
C PHE A 191 -9.10 4.24 -14.42
N ARG A 192 -8.29 3.24 -14.80
CA ARG A 192 -8.67 2.26 -15.82
C ARG A 192 -8.98 0.87 -15.27
N VAL A 193 -8.69 0.59 -14.00
CA VAL A 193 -8.80 -0.76 -13.42
C VAL A 193 -10.15 -0.98 -12.76
N THR A 194 -10.54 -0.22 -11.74
CA THR A 194 -11.79 -0.38 -11.02
C THR A 194 -12.75 0.80 -11.16
N GLN A 195 -12.47 1.71 -12.09
CA GLN A 195 -13.34 2.83 -12.45
C GLN A 195 -13.80 3.66 -11.24
N ASP A 196 -15.12 3.70 -10.95
CA ASP A 196 -15.70 4.52 -9.89
C ASP A 196 -15.17 4.19 -8.49
N GLU A 197 -14.80 2.95 -8.23
CA GLU A 197 -14.25 2.51 -6.96
C GLU A 197 -12.88 3.16 -6.66
N ASP A 198 -12.00 3.28 -7.67
CA ASP A 198 -10.73 4.00 -7.54
C ASP A 198 -10.95 5.48 -7.17
N TYR A 199 -11.90 6.15 -7.84
CA TYR A 199 -12.22 7.55 -7.53
C TYR A 199 -12.77 7.70 -6.11
N LEU A 200 -13.66 6.80 -5.68
CA LEU A 200 -14.22 6.83 -4.33
C LEU A 200 -13.15 6.61 -3.26
N ASN A 201 -12.25 5.64 -3.47
CA ASN A 201 -11.17 5.38 -2.53
C ASN A 201 -10.22 6.58 -2.39
N VAL A 202 -9.87 7.23 -3.51
CA VAL A 202 -9.06 8.46 -3.50
C VAL A 202 -9.78 9.60 -2.77
N LEU A 203 -11.08 9.81 -3.06
CA LEU A 203 -11.85 10.91 -2.49
C LEU A 203 -12.18 10.73 -1.00
N CYS A 204 -12.26 9.48 -0.56
CA CYS A 204 -12.60 9.12 0.82
C CYS A 204 -11.39 8.74 1.66
N GLU A 205 -10.16 8.83 1.13
CA GLU A 205 -8.95 8.43 1.86
C GLU A 205 -8.88 9.11 3.24
N GLY A 206 -8.58 8.30 4.27
CA GLY A 206 -8.51 8.75 5.66
C GLY A 206 -9.86 9.08 6.31
N ARG A 207 -10.98 8.90 5.60
CA ARG A 207 -12.35 9.21 6.08
C ARG A 207 -13.33 8.07 5.81
N VAL A 208 -12.91 6.85 6.15
CA VAL A 208 -13.68 5.60 6.03
C VAL A 208 -13.91 5.02 7.41
N LEU A 209 -15.17 4.77 7.77
CA LEU A 209 -15.52 3.90 8.87
C LEU A 209 -15.40 2.45 8.39
N TRP A 210 -14.41 1.73 8.88
CA TRP A 210 -14.19 0.35 8.50
C TRP A 210 -15.23 -0.55 9.13
N LEU A 211 -16.15 -1.06 8.30
CA LEU A 211 -17.14 -2.04 8.69
C LEU A 211 -16.53 -3.44 8.74
N SER A 212 -17.15 -4.33 9.52
CA SER A 212 -16.80 -5.76 9.48
C SER A 212 -16.93 -6.28 8.05
N PRO A 213 -15.98 -7.10 7.56
CA PRO A 213 -16.09 -7.78 6.25
C PRO A 213 -17.37 -8.62 6.09
N ALA A 214 -18.05 -8.95 7.18
CA ALA A 214 -19.36 -9.60 7.16
C ALA A 214 -20.42 -8.79 6.38
N TRP A 215 -20.32 -7.44 6.36
CA TRP A 215 -21.23 -6.57 5.63
C TRP A 215 -20.96 -6.48 4.12
N ASN A 216 -19.87 -7.06 3.67
CA ASN A 216 -19.59 -7.23 2.24
C ASN A 216 -18.64 -8.42 2.07
N THR A 217 -19.17 -9.62 2.26
CA THR A 217 -18.39 -10.86 2.11
C THR A 217 -18.25 -11.18 0.63
N GLU A 218 -17.15 -10.77 0.05
CA GLU A 218 -16.83 -11.00 -1.35
C GLU A 218 -16.51 -12.48 -1.60
N VAL A 219 -17.15 -13.04 -2.62
CA VAL A 219 -16.95 -14.45 -3.01
C VAL A 219 -15.65 -14.56 -3.81
N TYR A 220 -14.52 -14.38 -3.13
CA TYR A 220 -13.19 -14.39 -3.73
C TYR A 220 -12.15 -15.00 -2.77
N GLY A 221 -11.22 -15.79 -3.30
CA GLY A 221 -10.09 -16.33 -2.54
C GLY A 221 -10.47 -16.94 -1.19
N THR A 222 -9.80 -16.54 -0.12
CA THR A 222 -10.15 -16.92 1.24
C THR A 222 -11.23 -15.98 1.77
N LEU A 223 -12.36 -16.54 2.23
CA LEU A 223 -13.43 -15.74 2.81
C LEU A 223 -12.96 -15.05 4.10
N PRO A 224 -13.28 -13.77 4.28
CA PRO A 224 -12.79 -12.98 5.40
C PRO A 224 -13.50 -13.30 6.73
N VAL A 225 -14.66 -13.95 6.68
CA VAL A 225 -15.46 -14.38 7.84
C VAL A 225 -16.06 -15.77 7.61
N PRO A 226 -16.37 -16.54 8.68
CA PRO A 226 -17.13 -17.79 8.58
C PRO A 226 -18.53 -17.54 7.97
N GLU A 227 -19.10 -18.55 7.30
CA GLU A 227 -20.45 -18.46 6.69
C GLU A 227 -21.54 -18.04 7.70
N SER A 228 -21.44 -18.49 8.95
CA SER A 228 -22.40 -18.14 10.02
C SER A 228 -22.39 -16.67 10.43
N GLU A 229 -21.35 -15.92 10.06
CA GLU A 229 -21.21 -14.51 10.41
C GLU A 229 -21.51 -13.56 9.24
N MET A 230 -21.70 -14.10 8.02
CA MET A 230 -21.98 -13.30 6.83
C MET A 230 -23.29 -12.52 6.97
N LYS A 231 -23.23 -11.24 6.69
CA LYS A 231 -24.40 -10.34 6.66
C LYS A 231 -24.83 -10.00 5.23
N ILE A 232 -23.87 -9.83 4.34
CA ILE A 232 -24.09 -9.65 2.89
C ILE A 232 -23.06 -10.49 2.14
N ILE A 233 -23.52 -11.35 1.24
CA ILE A 233 -22.68 -12.05 0.28
C ILE A 233 -22.63 -11.20 -0.99
N HIS A 234 -21.44 -10.98 -1.54
CA HIS A 234 -21.24 -10.24 -2.78
C HIS A 234 -20.51 -11.09 -3.80
N TYR A 235 -21.17 -11.40 -4.91
CA TYR A 235 -20.61 -12.19 -6.00
C TYR A 235 -19.83 -11.27 -6.95
N ILE A 236 -18.64 -10.85 -6.51
CA ILE A 236 -17.79 -9.93 -7.27
C ILE A 236 -17.19 -10.58 -8.51
N MET A 237 -16.60 -9.76 -9.36
CA MET A 237 -15.93 -10.21 -10.58
C MET A 237 -16.86 -11.02 -11.50
N VAL A 238 -16.31 -12.01 -12.19
CA VAL A 238 -17.01 -12.77 -13.25
C VAL A 238 -17.74 -14.01 -12.75
N SER A 239 -17.35 -14.60 -11.62
CA SER A 239 -17.93 -15.84 -11.11
C SER A 239 -19.30 -15.60 -10.47
N LYS A 240 -20.32 -15.52 -11.30
CA LYS A 240 -21.71 -15.28 -10.89
C LYS A 240 -22.51 -16.58 -10.79
N PRO A 241 -23.41 -16.74 -9.81
CA PRO A 241 -24.25 -17.96 -9.67
C PRO A 241 -25.11 -18.28 -10.89
N TRP A 242 -25.45 -17.28 -11.69
CA TRP A 242 -26.30 -17.40 -12.89
C TRP A 242 -25.50 -17.64 -14.18
N HIS A 243 -24.17 -17.65 -14.12
CA HIS A 243 -23.29 -18.01 -15.22
C HIS A 243 -22.45 -19.26 -14.92
N PHE A 244 -22.05 -19.45 -13.65
CA PHE A 244 -21.16 -20.52 -13.22
C PHE A 244 -21.88 -21.50 -12.28
N PRO A 245 -22.13 -22.76 -12.73
CA PRO A 245 -22.85 -23.77 -11.93
C PRO A 245 -22.08 -24.22 -10.70
N ASP A 246 -20.77 -23.97 -10.62
CA ASP A 246 -19.86 -24.27 -9.52
C ASP A 246 -19.50 -23.01 -8.68
N CYS A 247 -20.15 -21.87 -8.93
CA CYS A 247 -19.95 -20.66 -8.15
C CYS A 247 -20.09 -20.94 -6.65
N ARG A 248 -19.12 -20.49 -5.89
CA ARG A 248 -19.10 -20.64 -4.43
C ARG A 248 -20.28 -19.87 -3.81
N LEU A 249 -20.89 -20.40 -2.75
CA LEU A 249 -22.05 -19.83 -2.05
C LEU A 249 -23.29 -19.61 -2.94
N LYS A 250 -23.36 -20.23 -4.12
CA LYS A 250 -24.51 -20.13 -5.05
C LYS A 250 -25.84 -20.53 -4.43
N ASP A 251 -25.82 -21.43 -3.43
CA ASP A 251 -27.05 -21.94 -2.82
C ASP A 251 -27.84 -20.83 -2.11
N TYR A 252 -27.15 -19.82 -1.56
CA TYR A 252 -27.79 -18.63 -0.99
C TYR A 252 -28.52 -17.82 -2.06
N PHE A 253 -27.91 -17.65 -3.23
CA PHE A 253 -28.54 -16.96 -4.37
C PHE A 253 -29.77 -17.72 -4.85
N TRP A 254 -29.62 -19.02 -5.11
CA TRP A 254 -30.71 -19.83 -5.62
C TRP A 254 -31.85 -20.01 -4.63
N HIS A 255 -31.59 -19.94 -3.32
CA HIS A 255 -32.62 -19.96 -2.30
C HIS A 255 -33.61 -18.81 -2.51
N TYR A 256 -33.13 -17.56 -2.60
CA TYR A 256 -33.97 -16.39 -2.78
C TYR A 256 -34.49 -16.25 -4.22
N ALA A 257 -33.70 -16.66 -5.21
CA ALA A 257 -34.13 -16.62 -6.61
C ALA A 257 -35.43 -17.43 -6.84
N LYS A 258 -35.59 -18.58 -6.17
CA LYS A 258 -36.79 -19.42 -6.24
C LYS A 258 -38.06 -18.71 -5.77
N GLU A 259 -37.94 -17.70 -4.94
CA GLU A 259 -39.06 -16.91 -4.42
C GLU A 259 -39.48 -15.78 -5.37
N THR A 260 -38.75 -15.61 -6.48
CA THR A 260 -39.01 -14.53 -7.45
C THR A 260 -39.69 -15.03 -8.71
N PRO A 261 -40.51 -14.20 -9.37
CA PRO A 261 -41.12 -14.55 -10.66
C PRO A 261 -40.10 -14.67 -11.80
N VAL A 262 -38.86 -14.20 -11.62
CA VAL A 262 -37.77 -14.25 -12.60
C VAL A 262 -36.92 -15.54 -12.50
N TYR A 263 -37.20 -16.42 -11.55
CA TYR A 263 -36.45 -17.66 -11.31
C TYR A 263 -36.23 -18.49 -12.58
N GLY A 264 -37.32 -18.78 -13.31
CA GLY A 264 -37.23 -19.55 -14.56
C GLY A 264 -36.36 -18.91 -15.63
N GLN A 265 -36.37 -17.59 -15.71
CA GLN A 265 -35.52 -16.81 -16.61
C GLN A 265 -34.04 -16.94 -16.24
N ILE A 266 -33.70 -16.77 -14.93
CA ILE A 266 -32.31 -16.88 -14.46
C ILE A 266 -31.79 -18.31 -14.61
N GLN A 267 -32.62 -19.32 -14.38
CA GLN A 267 -32.25 -20.73 -14.64
C GLN A 267 -32.00 -21.01 -16.12
N ALA A 268 -32.83 -20.46 -17.01
CA ALA A 268 -32.66 -20.63 -18.46
C ALA A 268 -31.32 -19.98 -18.90
N GLU A 269 -30.98 -18.85 -18.36
CA GLU A 269 -29.72 -18.16 -18.60
C GLU A 269 -28.52 -19.04 -18.19
N LEU A 270 -28.49 -19.57 -16.96
CA LEU A 270 -27.43 -20.50 -16.53
C LEU A 270 -27.26 -21.68 -17.45
N LYS A 271 -28.39 -22.24 -17.93
CA LYS A 271 -28.37 -23.40 -18.84
C LYS A 271 -27.90 -23.05 -20.24
N SER A 272 -28.21 -21.85 -20.73
CA SER A 272 -27.82 -21.39 -22.07
C SER A 272 -26.41 -20.78 -22.09
N TYR A 273 -25.86 -20.41 -20.94
CA TYR A 273 -24.51 -19.83 -20.84
C TYR A 273 -23.48 -20.90 -21.23
N THR A 274 -22.77 -20.65 -22.30
CA THR A 274 -21.87 -21.62 -22.93
C THR A 274 -20.50 -21.65 -22.26
N ASP A 275 -19.74 -22.71 -22.49
CA ASP A 275 -18.35 -22.79 -22.01
C ASP A 275 -17.44 -21.74 -22.69
N LEU A 276 -17.81 -21.33 -23.93
CA LEU A 276 -17.10 -20.23 -24.60
C LEU A 276 -17.32 -18.91 -23.86
N GLU A 277 -18.55 -18.57 -23.49
CA GLU A 277 -18.86 -17.34 -22.74
C GLU A 277 -18.19 -17.36 -21.36
N ARG A 278 -18.19 -18.51 -20.66
CA ARG A 278 -17.42 -18.65 -19.39
C ARG A 278 -15.93 -18.45 -19.60
N GLY A 279 -15.38 -18.97 -20.70
CA GLY A 279 -13.99 -18.77 -21.08
C GLY A 279 -13.64 -17.30 -21.31
N GLU A 280 -14.53 -16.57 -21.99
CA GLU A 280 -14.38 -15.12 -22.21
C GLU A 280 -14.45 -14.33 -20.89
N ASP A 281 -15.38 -14.69 -19.99
CA ASP A 281 -15.47 -14.09 -18.66
C ASP A 281 -14.16 -14.29 -17.88
N LEU A 282 -13.62 -15.50 -17.83
CA LEU A 282 -12.36 -15.79 -17.15
C LEU A 282 -11.19 -15.02 -17.79
N ALA A 283 -11.13 -14.98 -19.12
CA ALA A 283 -10.13 -14.19 -19.84
C ALA A 283 -10.24 -12.68 -19.57
N SER A 284 -11.43 -12.17 -19.25
CA SER A 284 -11.60 -10.77 -18.86
C SER A 284 -10.91 -10.46 -17.53
N GLY A 285 -10.91 -11.39 -16.58
CA GLY A 285 -10.17 -11.29 -15.32
C GLY A 285 -8.65 -11.25 -15.54
N ASP A 286 -8.12 -12.07 -16.46
CA ASP A 286 -6.70 -12.06 -16.82
C ASP A 286 -6.32 -10.74 -17.50
N ARG A 287 -7.18 -10.22 -18.39
CA ARG A 287 -6.99 -8.89 -19.01
C ARG A 287 -6.97 -7.77 -17.97
N LEU A 288 -7.83 -7.84 -16.96
CA LEU A 288 -7.85 -6.88 -15.86
C LEU A 288 -6.54 -6.92 -15.06
N ALA A 289 -6.04 -8.09 -14.73
CA ALA A 289 -4.76 -8.25 -14.05
C ALA A 289 -3.58 -7.73 -14.88
N ALA A 290 -3.58 -8.01 -16.19
CA ALA A 290 -2.58 -7.48 -17.11
C ALA A 290 -2.61 -5.94 -17.18
N LEU A 291 -3.80 -5.35 -17.21
CA LEU A 291 -3.97 -3.90 -17.20
C LEU A 291 -3.47 -3.28 -15.88
N ALA A 292 -3.80 -3.87 -14.74
CA ALA A 292 -3.31 -3.41 -13.44
C ALA A 292 -1.78 -3.44 -13.36
N ALA A 293 -1.15 -4.49 -13.94
CA ALA A 293 0.29 -4.60 -14.03
C ALA A 293 0.91 -3.54 -14.97
N GLU A 294 0.24 -3.21 -16.08
CA GLU A 294 0.65 -2.16 -17.01
C GLU A 294 0.56 -0.77 -16.36
N GLU A 295 -0.59 -0.43 -15.79
CA GLU A 295 -0.81 0.86 -15.11
C GLU A 295 0.19 1.07 -13.97
N SER A 296 0.57 0.00 -13.25
CA SER A 296 1.57 0.06 -12.17
C SER A 296 2.99 0.40 -12.63
N LYS A 297 3.28 0.27 -13.93
CA LYS A 297 4.60 0.57 -14.52
C LYS A 297 4.71 1.99 -15.08
N ARG A 298 3.59 2.69 -15.21
CA ARG A 298 3.55 4.04 -15.77
C ARG A 298 4.32 5.02 -14.90
N GLU A 299 4.92 6.02 -15.55
CA GLU A 299 5.60 7.11 -14.85
C GLU A 299 4.68 8.27 -14.49
N ASP A 300 3.51 8.36 -15.13
CA ASP A 300 2.49 9.37 -14.94
C ASP A 300 1.28 8.85 -14.14
N THR A 301 1.51 8.03 -13.09
CA THR A 301 0.44 7.56 -12.20
C THR A 301 -0.16 8.72 -11.42
N TYR A 302 -1.43 8.60 -10.99
CA TYR A 302 -2.10 9.61 -10.16
C TYR A 302 -1.26 9.98 -8.94
N PHE A 303 -0.75 8.98 -8.22
CA PHE A 303 0.09 9.21 -7.05
C PHE A 303 1.34 10.05 -7.36
N ARG A 304 2.03 9.76 -8.46
CA ARG A 304 3.21 10.54 -8.88
C ARG A 304 2.85 11.96 -9.32
N MET A 305 1.72 12.13 -10.00
CA MET A 305 1.23 13.46 -10.40
C MET A 305 0.89 14.34 -9.20
N MET A 306 0.28 13.74 -8.16
CA MET A 306 -0.09 14.47 -6.95
C MET A 306 1.08 14.70 -6.01
N ASN A 307 2.16 13.95 -6.16
CA ASN A 307 3.36 14.01 -5.32
C ASN A 307 4.63 14.14 -6.19
N PRO A 308 4.78 15.21 -6.97
CA PRO A 308 5.94 15.41 -7.82
C PRO A 308 7.21 15.48 -6.94
N GLY A 309 8.14 14.56 -7.17
CA GLY A 309 9.39 14.45 -6.39
C GLY A 309 9.37 13.39 -5.28
N LEU A 310 8.23 12.76 -5.00
CA LEU A 310 8.18 11.63 -4.06
C LEU A 310 8.62 10.33 -4.75
N ASP A 311 9.66 9.71 -4.20
CA ASP A 311 10.08 8.37 -4.56
C ASP A 311 9.17 7.34 -3.85
N LEU A 312 8.39 6.58 -4.64
CA LEU A 312 7.46 5.56 -4.12
C LEU A 312 8.16 4.50 -3.26
N ASP A 313 9.38 4.11 -3.63
CA ASP A 313 10.15 3.16 -2.84
C ASP A 313 10.49 3.77 -1.48
N ARG A 314 10.74 5.08 -1.42
CA ARG A 314 10.97 5.80 -0.15
C ARG A 314 9.72 5.89 0.72
N VAL A 315 8.55 6.10 0.14
CA VAL A 315 7.27 6.07 0.89
C VAL A 315 7.02 4.68 1.49
N ARG A 316 7.23 3.63 0.71
CA ARG A 316 7.13 2.24 1.19
C ARG A 316 8.11 1.96 2.33
N ILE A 317 9.34 2.41 2.20
CA ILE A 317 10.37 2.28 3.23
C ILE A 317 9.96 3.01 4.51
N LEU A 318 9.44 4.24 4.42
CA LEU A 318 8.98 5.00 5.58
C LEU A 318 7.80 4.34 6.29
N LYS A 319 6.83 3.79 5.56
CA LYS A 319 5.73 3.00 6.13
C LYS A 319 6.26 1.74 6.85
N LYS A 320 7.20 1.02 6.24
CA LYS A 320 7.85 -0.16 6.84
C LYS A 320 8.63 0.21 8.11
N ILE A 321 9.33 1.34 8.11
CA ILE A 321 10.01 1.90 9.29
C ILE A 321 9.01 2.13 10.42
N ALA A 322 7.91 2.83 10.15
CA ALA A 322 6.89 3.13 11.17
C ALA A 322 6.26 1.85 11.75
N GLN A 323 6.00 0.86 10.90
CA GLN A 323 5.50 -0.44 11.32
C GLN A 323 6.51 -1.17 12.22
N TYR A 324 7.77 -1.30 11.77
CA TYR A 324 8.82 -2.03 12.51
C TYR A 324 9.17 -1.35 13.82
N GLU A 325 9.13 -0.02 13.88
CA GLU A 325 9.27 0.73 15.12
C GLU A 325 8.18 0.37 16.12
N LYS A 326 6.91 0.37 15.68
CA LYS A 326 5.75 -0.01 16.50
C LYS A 326 5.83 -1.45 17.02
N GLU A 327 6.35 -2.36 16.18
CA GLU A 327 6.50 -3.79 16.49
C GLU A 327 7.79 -4.10 17.26
N GLY A 328 8.70 -3.15 17.44
CA GLY A 328 10.01 -3.35 18.09
C GLY A 328 11.00 -4.18 17.26
N ARG A 329 10.80 -4.28 15.94
CA ARG A 329 11.60 -5.09 15.00
C ARG A 329 12.82 -4.34 14.45
N PHE A 330 13.61 -3.77 15.34
CA PHE A 330 14.76 -2.91 14.98
C PHE A 330 15.91 -3.65 14.29
N ASP A 331 15.96 -4.97 14.33
CA ASP A 331 17.01 -5.79 13.74
C ASP A 331 16.78 -6.08 12.24
N GLU A 332 15.59 -5.78 11.72
CA GLU A 332 15.20 -6.11 10.36
C GLU A 332 15.50 -4.97 9.37
N ASP A 333 15.84 -5.36 8.14
CA ASP A 333 16.08 -4.41 7.08
C ASP A 333 14.77 -3.89 6.48
N VAL A 334 14.71 -2.59 6.26
CA VAL A 334 13.55 -1.92 5.65
C VAL A 334 13.68 -1.80 4.14
N GLU A 335 14.89 -1.90 3.62
CA GLU A 335 15.22 -1.94 2.18
C GLU A 335 15.57 -3.37 1.77
N ASP A 336 15.22 -3.75 0.53
CA ASP A 336 15.54 -5.06 -0.01
C ASP A 336 16.95 -5.03 -0.60
N ASP A 337 17.87 -5.78 -0.02
CA ASP A 337 19.21 -5.93 -0.56
C ASP A 337 19.21 -6.90 -1.76
N PRO A 338 19.92 -6.58 -2.86
CA PRO A 338 20.07 -7.52 -3.96
C PRO A 338 20.84 -8.77 -3.54
N PRO A 339 20.66 -9.92 -4.21
CA PRO A 339 21.40 -11.15 -3.92
C PRO A 339 22.91 -10.91 -3.88
N THR A 340 23.56 -11.38 -2.83
CA THR A 340 24.97 -11.11 -2.55
C THR A 340 25.84 -12.30 -2.93
N ARG A 341 26.95 -12.06 -3.62
CA ARG A 341 27.99 -13.06 -3.83
C ARG A 341 28.85 -13.19 -2.59
N THR A 342 29.02 -14.41 -2.10
CA THR A 342 29.87 -14.70 -0.96
C THR A 342 31.34 -14.49 -1.29
N LEU A 343 32.11 -13.84 -0.40
CA LEU A 343 33.54 -13.62 -0.51
C LEU A 343 34.32 -14.94 -0.31
N LYS A 344 35.45 -15.03 -0.98
CA LYS A 344 36.37 -16.17 -0.86
C LYS A 344 37.57 -15.82 0.05
N PRO A 345 38.14 -16.79 0.77
CA PRO A 345 39.36 -16.59 1.55
C PRO A 345 40.47 -15.98 0.71
N GLY A 346 41.19 -14.98 1.26
CA GLY A 346 42.25 -14.26 0.59
C GLY A 346 41.81 -13.26 -0.48
N GLU A 347 40.50 -13.07 -0.72
CA GLU A 347 40.00 -12.14 -1.73
C GLU A 347 40.10 -10.66 -1.26
N VAL A 348 40.14 -10.41 0.04
CA VAL A 348 40.17 -9.08 0.63
C VAL A 348 41.51 -8.81 1.31
N ASP A 349 42.25 -7.77 0.87
CA ASP A 349 43.41 -7.25 1.63
C ASP A 349 42.92 -6.35 2.77
N PHE A 350 42.49 -6.97 3.89
CA PHE A 350 41.94 -6.26 5.07
C PHE A 350 42.92 -5.25 5.67
N LEU A 351 44.22 -5.55 5.66
CA LEU A 351 45.25 -4.70 6.28
C LEU A 351 45.76 -3.58 5.37
N ARG A 352 45.43 -3.64 4.06
CA ARG A 352 45.91 -2.68 3.06
C ARG A 352 47.42 -2.52 3.05
N LYS A 353 48.16 -3.65 3.19
CA LYS A 353 49.62 -3.63 3.27
C LYS A 353 50.29 -3.67 1.91
N SER A 354 49.64 -4.26 0.89
CA SER A 354 50.23 -4.36 -0.46
C SER A 354 50.40 -3.00 -1.14
N PRO A 355 51.44 -2.80 -1.98
CA PRO A 355 51.62 -1.55 -2.74
C PRO A 355 50.40 -1.20 -3.62
N ALA A 356 49.81 -2.23 -4.23
CA ALA A 356 48.61 -2.06 -5.08
C ALA A 356 47.41 -1.55 -4.27
N ALA A 357 47.15 -2.14 -3.08
CA ALA A 357 46.08 -1.69 -2.20
C ALA A 357 46.29 -0.26 -1.70
N LYS A 358 47.53 0.12 -1.38
CA LYS A 358 47.86 1.51 -0.99
C LYS A 358 47.63 2.50 -2.14
N ALA A 359 48.04 2.15 -3.36
CA ALA A 359 47.80 2.97 -4.55
C ALA A 359 46.29 3.10 -4.86
N GLY A 360 45.56 1.99 -4.84
CA GLY A 360 44.10 1.97 -5.02
C GLY A 360 43.38 2.81 -3.98
N ALA A 361 43.78 2.71 -2.71
CA ALA A 361 43.20 3.54 -1.63
C ALA A 361 43.43 5.05 -1.87
N ARG A 362 44.66 5.45 -2.28
CA ARG A 362 44.96 6.87 -2.58
C ARG A 362 44.05 7.41 -3.67
N LEU A 363 43.85 6.67 -4.77
CA LEU A 363 42.98 7.07 -5.87
C LEU A 363 41.52 7.13 -5.44
N ALA A 364 41.05 6.11 -4.71
CA ALA A 364 39.67 6.07 -4.24
C ALA A 364 39.35 7.21 -3.27
N PHE A 365 40.25 7.51 -2.32
CA PHE A 365 40.08 8.64 -1.40
C PHE A 365 40.14 9.99 -2.13
N ALA A 366 40.98 10.15 -3.14
CA ALA A 366 41.00 11.38 -3.95
C ALA A 366 39.66 11.57 -4.70
N ALA A 367 39.11 10.50 -5.28
CA ALA A 367 37.83 10.50 -5.95
C ALA A 367 36.67 10.77 -4.96
N ALA A 368 36.69 10.12 -3.77
CA ALA A 368 35.71 10.33 -2.71
C ALA A 368 35.70 11.79 -2.23
N ARG A 369 36.85 12.38 -1.96
CA ARG A 369 36.96 13.80 -1.57
C ARG A 369 36.39 14.75 -2.62
N LYS A 370 36.69 14.51 -3.89
CA LYS A 370 36.13 15.31 -4.99
C LYS A 370 34.62 15.19 -5.05
N PHE A 371 34.09 13.99 -4.87
CA PHE A 371 32.65 13.74 -4.83
C PHE A 371 31.96 14.43 -3.66
N VAL A 372 32.48 14.26 -2.44
CA VAL A 372 31.93 14.90 -1.22
C VAL A 372 32.02 16.43 -1.32
N ALA A 373 33.14 17.00 -1.81
CA ALA A 373 33.28 18.42 -2.04
C ALA A 373 32.23 18.97 -3.04
N LYS A 374 31.89 18.18 -4.05
CA LYS A 374 30.79 18.50 -4.98
C LYS A 374 29.45 18.52 -4.27
N LEU A 375 29.12 17.50 -3.46
CA LEU A 375 27.88 17.45 -2.70
C LEU A 375 27.70 18.66 -1.77
N LEU A 376 28.78 19.02 -1.05
CA LEU A 376 28.79 20.19 -0.17
C LEU A 376 28.60 21.50 -0.94
N LYS A 377 29.28 21.65 -2.09
CA LYS A 377 29.18 22.83 -2.95
C LYS A 377 27.78 22.99 -3.57
N GLU A 378 27.14 21.87 -3.96
CA GLU A 378 25.80 21.87 -4.55
C GLU A 378 24.68 21.92 -3.50
N GLY A 379 25.00 22.01 -2.22
CA GLY A 379 24.02 22.00 -1.13
C GLY A 379 23.33 20.65 -0.90
N LYS A 380 23.72 19.59 -1.61
CA LYS A 380 23.14 18.24 -1.45
C LYS A 380 23.56 17.54 -0.15
N MET A 381 24.53 18.08 0.54
CA MET A 381 24.97 17.68 1.87
C MET A 381 25.43 18.93 2.59
N GLN A 382 25.00 19.11 3.83
CA GLN A 382 25.46 20.19 4.69
C GLN A 382 25.91 19.60 6.03
N ILE A 383 26.95 20.17 6.62
CA ILE A 383 27.43 19.85 7.97
C ILE A 383 27.40 21.14 8.78
N ASP A 384 26.53 21.20 9.76
CA ASP A 384 26.35 22.40 10.57
C ASP A 384 27.47 22.55 11.60
N ALA A 385 27.79 21.46 12.30
CA ALA A 385 28.79 21.47 13.36
C ALA A 385 29.41 20.09 13.62
N PHE A 386 30.59 20.06 14.23
CA PHE A 386 31.21 18.89 14.84
C PHE A 386 31.30 19.12 16.36
N GLU A 387 30.25 18.76 17.07
CA GLU A 387 30.21 18.87 18.53
C GLU A 387 31.01 17.74 19.18
N GLY A 388 31.75 18.01 20.25
CA GLY A 388 32.58 17.04 20.96
C GLY A 388 33.78 16.50 20.16
N ILE A 389 34.25 17.23 19.14
CA ILE A 389 35.38 16.82 18.28
C ILE A 389 36.69 16.67 19.07
N GLU A 390 36.81 17.35 20.24
CA GLU A 390 37.93 17.22 21.17
C GLU A 390 38.09 15.80 21.69
N ASN A 391 37.02 15.02 21.85
CA ASN A 391 37.06 13.63 22.25
C ASN A 391 37.75 12.79 21.16
N PHE A 392 37.48 13.06 19.90
CA PHE A 392 38.16 12.42 18.79
C PHE A 392 39.64 12.78 18.74
N ARG A 393 39.98 14.04 18.96
CA ARG A 393 41.36 14.55 19.03
C ARG A 393 42.15 13.97 20.19
N SER A 394 41.49 13.63 21.28
CA SER A 394 42.13 13.13 22.52
C SER A 394 42.57 11.66 22.42
N LEU A 395 42.11 10.90 21.41
CA LEU A 395 42.49 9.51 21.22
C LEU A 395 44.00 9.35 21.09
N ARG A 396 44.60 8.43 21.87
CA ARG A 396 46.06 8.14 21.86
C ARG A 396 46.45 6.74 21.42
N SER A 397 45.47 5.82 21.37
CA SER A 397 45.59 4.46 20.90
C SER A 397 44.67 4.20 19.71
N GLY A 398 44.67 3.00 19.12
CA GLY A 398 43.58 2.59 18.28
C GLY A 398 42.25 2.71 19.03
N ALA A 399 41.19 2.84 18.30
CA ALA A 399 39.85 3.01 18.89
C ALA A 399 38.76 2.39 18.00
N VAL A 400 37.74 1.87 18.66
CA VAL A 400 36.46 1.55 18.03
C VAL A 400 35.61 2.82 18.02
N ILE A 401 35.20 3.23 16.84
CA ILE A 401 34.26 4.35 16.65
C ILE A 401 32.89 3.72 16.39
N THR A 402 31.85 4.18 17.06
CA THR A 402 30.47 3.74 16.79
C THR A 402 29.63 4.90 16.30
N CYS A 403 28.70 4.62 15.38
CA CYS A 403 27.77 5.63 14.86
C CYS A 403 26.41 5.01 14.57
N ASN A 404 25.35 5.81 14.61
CA ASN A 404 24.03 5.43 14.09
C ASN A 404 24.07 5.27 12.57
N HIS A 405 23.14 4.48 12.02
CA HIS A 405 23.14 4.12 10.60
C HIS A 405 21.78 4.47 9.98
N PHE A 406 21.73 5.54 9.18
CA PHE A 406 20.47 6.08 8.66
C PHE A 406 20.42 6.26 7.13
N ASN A 407 21.56 6.45 6.47
CA ASN A 407 21.66 6.45 5.00
C ASN A 407 23.13 6.34 4.54
N ALA A 408 23.35 6.33 3.22
CA ALA A 408 24.70 6.18 2.64
C ALA A 408 25.64 7.37 2.95
N PHE A 409 25.10 8.54 3.36
CA PHE A 409 25.91 9.73 3.65
C PHE A 409 26.50 9.74 5.05
N ASP A 410 26.02 8.89 5.96
CA ASP A 410 26.60 8.79 7.31
C ASP A 410 28.10 8.44 7.27
N SER A 411 28.51 7.57 6.34
CA SER A 411 29.91 7.21 6.12
C SER A 411 30.75 8.40 5.61
N PHE A 412 30.18 9.30 4.83
CA PHE A 412 30.83 10.53 4.41
C PHE A 412 30.93 11.55 5.55
N ALA A 413 29.86 11.72 6.32
CA ALA A 413 29.84 12.58 7.51
C ALA A 413 30.90 12.15 8.53
N MET A 414 31.00 10.85 8.82
CA MET A 414 32.03 10.29 9.69
C MET A 414 33.44 10.49 9.15
N HIS A 415 33.64 10.44 7.83
CA HIS A 415 34.94 10.74 7.24
C HIS A 415 35.31 12.22 7.35
N LEU A 416 34.36 13.12 7.18
CA LEU A 416 34.56 14.56 7.41
C LEU A 416 34.88 14.85 8.89
N THR A 417 34.23 14.16 9.83
CA THR A 417 34.53 14.23 11.27
C THR A 417 35.95 13.77 11.55
N TYR A 418 36.38 12.66 10.95
CA TYR A 418 37.77 12.19 11.04
C TYR A 418 38.75 13.22 10.48
N ASP A 419 38.51 13.79 9.31
CA ASP A 419 39.35 14.81 8.72
C ASP A 419 39.42 16.08 9.61
N ALA A 420 38.30 16.54 10.19
CA ALA A 420 38.21 17.68 11.10
C ALA A 420 38.90 17.41 12.45
N SER A 421 39.00 16.15 12.87
CA SER A 421 39.71 15.77 14.09
C SER A 421 41.22 15.96 14.02
N GLY A 422 41.80 16.02 12.83
CA GLY A 422 43.25 16.13 12.62
C GLY A 422 44.04 14.85 12.88
N GLN A 423 43.39 13.70 13.09
CA GLN A 423 44.03 12.39 13.37
C GLN A 423 44.68 11.72 12.13
N LYS A 424 45.25 12.52 11.22
CA LYS A 424 45.81 12.12 9.91
C LYS A 424 46.92 11.05 9.95
N LYS A 425 47.56 10.83 11.11
CA LYS A 425 48.59 9.81 11.30
C LYS A 425 48.00 8.39 11.47
N ARG A 426 46.72 8.26 11.75
CA ARG A 426 46.02 7.01 11.98
C ARG A 426 45.06 6.75 10.82
N ARG A 427 45.04 5.53 10.34
CA ARG A 427 44.10 5.17 9.29
C ARG A 427 42.69 5.02 9.86
N PHE A 428 41.70 5.34 9.07
CA PHE A 428 40.27 5.22 9.43
C PHE A 428 39.64 4.16 8.56
N PHE A 429 39.28 3.02 9.16
CA PHE A 429 38.60 1.91 8.54
C PHE A 429 37.11 1.92 8.86
N ARG A 430 36.32 1.24 8.04
CA ARG A 430 34.87 1.10 8.24
C ARG A 430 34.37 -0.28 7.92
N VAL A 431 33.57 -0.84 8.82
CA VAL A 431 32.93 -2.13 8.62
C VAL A 431 31.74 -1.96 7.68
N ILE A 432 31.63 -2.84 6.69
CA ILE A 432 30.58 -2.83 5.67
C ILE A 432 29.98 -4.22 5.50
N ARG A 433 28.78 -4.32 4.91
CA ARG A 433 28.19 -5.59 4.50
C ARG A 433 28.93 -6.20 3.31
N GLU A 434 28.89 -7.54 3.18
CA GLU A 434 29.47 -8.29 2.06
C GLU A 434 28.96 -7.80 0.71
N GLY A 435 27.64 -7.54 0.60
CA GLY A 435 27.01 -7.03 -0.62
C GLY A 435 27.55 -5.69 -1.06
N ASN A 436 27.86 -4.79 -0.13
CA ASN A 436 28.46 -3.49 -0.46
C ASN A 436 29.84 -3.64 -1.11
N TYR A 437 30.60 -4.65 -0.74
CA TYR A 437 31.90 -4.92 -1.32
C TYR A 437 31.79 -5.62 -2.69
N THR A 438 30.87 -6.56 -2.83
CA THR A 438 30.79 -7.48 -3.99
C THR A 438 29.89 -6.97 -5.12
N ASN A 439 28.79 -6.26 -4.81
CA ASN A 439 27.73 -5.97 -5.77
C ASN A 439 27.78 -4.58 -6.38
N PHE A 440 28.38 -3.59 -5.72
CA PHE A 440 28.39 -2.23 -6.28
C PHE A 440 29.30 -2.12 -7.51
N PRO A 441 28.75 -1.72 -8.69
CA PRO A 441 29.55 -1.44 -9.89
C PRO A 441 30.11 -0.01 -9.88
N GLY A 442 30.97 0.29 -10.84
CA GLY A 442 31.43 1.65 -11.16
C GLY A 442 32.06 2.40 -10.00
N PHE A 443 31.69 3.67 -9.86
CA PHE A 443 32.27 4.59 -8.89
C PHE A 443 32.07 4.13 -7.43
N TYR A 444 30.86 3.74 -7.05
CA TYR A 444 30.60 3.26 -5.69
C TYR A 444 31.33 1.98 -5.38
N GLY A 445 31.43 1.05 -6.34
CA GLY A 445 32.23 -0.14 -6.19
C GLY A 445 33.73 0.13 -6.00
N LEU A 446 34.26 1.15 -6.67
CA LEU A 446 35.63 1.62 -6.42
C LEU A 446 35.80 2.08 -4.97
N LEU A 447 34.89 2.86 -4.42
CA LEU A 447 34.93 3.32 -3.03
C LEU A 447 34.81 2.14 -2.07
N MET A 448 33.81 1.27 -2.26
CA MET A 448 33.53 0.14 -1.38
C MET A 448 34.70 -0.87 -1.32
N ARG A 449 35.48 -1.02 -2.38
CA ARG A 449 36.63 -1.92 -2.41
C ARG A 449 37.94 -1.28 -1.96
N ASN A 450 38.07 0.05 -1.95
CA ASN A 450 39.38 0.70 -1.75
C ASN A 450 39.46 1.72 -0.61
N CYS A 451 38.33 2.28 -0.11
CA CYS A 451 38.35 3.30 0.93
C CYS A 451 38.47 2.72 2.36
N ASN A 452 39.46 1.87 2.62
CA ASN A 452 39.71 1.24 3.92
C ASN A 452 38.44 0.58 4.49
N THR A 453 37.77 -0.20 3.68
CA THR A 453 36.57 -0.95 4.05
C THR A 453 36.92 -2.36 4.55
N LEU A 454 36.16 -2.81 5.53
CA LEU A 454 36.27 -4.12 6.16
C LEU A 454 34.97 -4.88 5.97
N PRO A 455 34.77 -5.63 4.86
CA PRO A 455 33.55 -6.35 4.63
C PRO A 455 33.37 -7.49 5.62
N LEU A 456 32.19 -7.61 6.21
CA LEU A 456 31.73 -8.81 6.88
C LEU A 456 31.50 -9.90 5.82
N SER A 457 31.48 -11.17 6.21
CA SER A 457 31.19 -12.25 5.28
C SER A 457 30.41 -13.37 5.94
N SER A 458 29.55 -14.01 5.15
CA SER A 458 28.87 -15.26 5.51
C SER A 458 29.83 -16.46 5.50
N ASN A 459 31.01 -16.34 4.84
CA ASN A 459 32.05 -17.35 4.85
C ASN A 459 32.87 -17.30 6.14
N THR A 460 32.85 -18.36 6.92
CA THR A 460 33.53 -18.45 8.24
C THR A 460 35.02 -18.20 8.20
N LYS A 461 35.74 -18.62 7.13
CA LYS A 461 37.19 -18.38 6.98
C LYS A 461 37.45 -16.89 6.73
N VAL A 462 36.70 -16.25 5.83
CA VAL A 462 36.79 -14.79 5.58
C VAL A 462 36.43 -14.01 6.84
N MET A 463 35.44 -14.48 7.60
CA MET A 463 35.06 -13.84 8.87
C MET A 463 36.18 -13.98 9.92
N THR A 464 36.95 -15.09 9.91
CA THR A 464 38.13 -15.24 10.76
C THR A 464 39.23 -14.26 10.35
N GLU A 465 39.51 -14.11 9.05
CA GLU A 465 40.46 -13.12 8.51
C GLU A 465 40.06 -11.70 8.92
N PHE A 466 38.74 -11.34 8.80
CA PHE A 466 38.22 -10.06 9.24
C PHE A 466 38.48 -9.80 10.74
N VAL A 467 38.17 -10.78 11.61
CA VAL A 467 38.35 -10.66 13.06
C VAL A 467 39.80 -10.45 13.43
N GLN A 468 40.70 -11.22 12.81
CA GLN A 468 42.17 -11.13 13.03
C GLN A 468 42.69 -9.76 12.57
N ALA A 469 42.35 -9.35 11.36
CA ALA A 469 42.81 -8.11 10.77
C ALA A 469 42.27 -6.89 11.56
N THR A 470 41.00 -6.89 11.95
CA THR A 470 40.41 -5.80 12.77
C THR A 470 41.15 -5.68 14.11
N GLY A 471 41.48 -6.80 14.76
CA GLY A 471 42.27 -6.77 15.99
C GLY A 471 43.68 -6.23 15.78
N GLU A 472 44.34 -6.57 14.68
CA GLU A 472 45.67 -6.04 14.33
C GLU A 472 45.62 -4.54 14.08
N LEU A 473 44.66 -4.04 13.28
CA LEU A 473 44.49 -2.62 13.00
C LEU A 473 44.29 -1.80 14.30
N LEU A 474 43.47 -2.29 15.21
CA LEU A 474 43.24 -1.63 16.49
C LEU A 474 44.49 -1.56 17.36
N ARG A 475 45.30 -2.65 17.42
CA ARG A 475 46.58 -2.67 18.15
C ARG A 475 47.65 -1.81 17.50
N ASP A 476 47.64 -1.69 16.16
CA ASP A 476 48.54 -0.81 15.40
C ASP A 476 48.18 0.69 15.55
N GLY A 477 47.09 1.01 16.25
CA GLY A 477 46.69 2.38 16.53
C GLY A 477 45.68 2.97 15.53
N ASP A 478 45.15 2.15 14.61
CA ASP A 478 44.14 2.60 13.65
C ASP A 478 42.74 2.72 14.26
N LEU A 479 41.86 3.41 13.58
CA LEU A 479 40.49 3.69 13.98
C LEU A 479 39.54 2.84 13.14
N VAL A 480 38.58 2.16 13.78
CA VAL A 480 37.62 1.31 13.09
C VAL A 480 36.20 1.71 13.42
N LEU A 481 35.46 2.13 12.40
CA LEU A 481 34.06 2.52 12.49
C LEU A 481 33.16 1.30 12.37
N PHE A 482 32.25 1.18 13.31
CA PHE A 482 31.16 0.21 13.33
C PHE A 482 29.81 0.95 13.39
N TYR A 483 28.80 0.34 12.79
CA TYR A 483 27.40 0.71 12.96
C TYR A 483 26.72 -0.36 13.84
N PRO A 484 26.70 -0.17 15.16
CA PRO A 484 26.24 -1.24 16.07
C PRO A 484 24.74 -1.49 16.01
N GLU A 485 23.97 -0.64 15.35
CA GLU A 485 22.56 -0.82 15.04
C GLU A 485 22.32 -1.92 13.99
N GLN A 486 23.34 -2.26 13.19
CA GLN A 486 23.41 -3.26 12.12
C GLN A 486 22.50 -2.99 10.91
N SER A 487 21.19 -2.76 11.10
CA SER A 487 20.27 -2.40 10.02
C SER A 487 20.35 -0.90 9.70
N MET A 488 20.32 -0.54 8.44
CA MET A 488 20.17 0.85 7.99
C MET A 488 18.68 1.14 7.80
N TRP A 489 18.17 2.17 8.50
CA TRP A 489 16.81 2.65 8.30
C TRP A 489 16.86 4.06 7.74
N TRP A 490 16.37 4.22 6.54
CA TRP A 490 16.53 5.45 5.77
C TRP A 490 15.98 6.68 6.51
N ASN A 491 16.88 7.63 6.77
CA ASN A 491 16.61 8.89 7.50
C ASN A 491 15.95 8.72 8.87
N TYR A 492 16.10 7.56 9.52
CA TYR A 492 15.59 7.34 10.86
C TYR A 492 16.40 8.09 11.89
N ARG A 493 15.72 8.94 12.70
CA ARG A 493 16.38 9.94 13.59
C ARG A 493 16.55 9.49 15.03
N LYS A 494 15.88 8.41 15.42
CA LYS A 494 15.95 7.89 16.79
C LYS A 494 17.07 6.84 16.91
N PRO A 495 17.69 6.69 18.11
CA PRO A 495 18.65 5.62 18.31
C PRO A 495 17.93 4.27 18.32
N LYS A 496 18.55 3.27 17.67
CA LYS A 496 18.09 1.88 17.71
C LYS A 496 18.90 1.08 18.73
N PRO A 497 18.43 -0.11 19.18
CA PRO A 497 19.18 -1.00 20.07
C PRO A 497 20.54 -1.37 19.49
N LEU A 498 21.57 -1.31 20.34
CA LEU A 498 22.96 -1.54 19.92
C LEU A 498 23.36 -2.99 20.13
N LYS A 499 23.96 -3.61 19.11
CA LYS A 499 24.48 -4.97 19.19
C LYS A 499 25.90 -4.99 19.79
N PRO A 500 26.27 -6.04 20.54
CA PRO A 500 27.52 -6.06 21.34
C PRO A 500 28.79 -6.26 20.51
N GLY A 501 28.72 -6.52 19.20
CA GLY A 501 29.85 -6.87 18.36
C GLY A 501 31.01 -5.86 18.43
N ALA A 502 30.74 -4.57 18.18
CA ALA A 502 31.73 -3.49 18.22
C ALA A 502 32.43 -3.39 19.58
N TYR A 503 31.67 -3.49 20.66
CA TYR A 503 32.17 -3.38 22.03
C TYR A 503 33.05 -4.58 22.42
N ARG A 504 32.78 -5.80 21.91
CA ARG A 504 33.64 -6.97 22.08
C ARG A 504 35.01 -6.80 21.41
N PHE A 505 35.05 -6.14 20.24
CA PHE A 505 36.33 -5.79 19.60
C PHE A 505 37.14 -4.82 20.46
N ALA A 506 36.53 -3.79 21.00
CA ALA A 506 37.18 -2.83 21.89
C ALA A 506 37.74 -3.53 23.14
N ALA A 507 36.91 -4.30 23.84
CA ALA A 507 37.29 -5.02 25.05
C ALA A 507 38.44 -6.03 24.79
N LYS A 508 38.35 -6.85 23.73
CA LYS A 508 39.36 -7.87 23.38
C LYS A 508 40.71 -7.25 23.03
N ASN A 509 40.74 -6.05 22.46
CA ASN A 509 41.98 -5.39 22.03
C ASN A 509 42.43 -4.27 22.98
N HIS A 510 41.75 -4.10 24.12
CA HIS A 510 42.02 -3.08 25.16
C HIS A 510 42.12 -1.65 24.59
N VAL A 511 41.19 -1.29 23.70
CA VAL A 511 41.12 0.03 23.09
C VAL A 511 39.82 0.75 23.50
N PRO A 512 39.84 2.08 23.54
CA PRO A 512 38.62 2.85 23.88
C PRO A 512 37.55 2.72 22.80
N VAL A 513 36.30 2.97 23.21
CA VAL A 513 35.17 3.20 22.32
C VAL A 513 34.88 4.69 22.31
N LEU A 514 34.77 5.27 21.12
CA LEU A 514 34.29 6.64 20.92
C LEU A 514 32.90 6.56 20.27
N PRO A 515 31.83 6.78 21.04
CA PRO A 515 30.49 6.85 20.49
C PRO A 515 30.27 8.18 19.77
N CYS A 516 29.81 8.11 18.53
CA CYS A 516 29.37 9.24 17.72
C CYS A 516 27.89 9.07 17.38
N PHE A 517 27.19 10.17 17.24
CA PHE A 517 25.81 10.17 16.79
C PHE A 517 25.61 11.33 15.82
N ILE A 518 25.08 11.03 14.63
CA ILE A 518 24.74 12.04 13.63
C ILE A 518 23.28 12.42 13.82
N THR A 519 23.04 13.69 14.13
CA THR A 519 21.69 14.26 14.17
C THR A 519 21.37 14.89 12.83
N MET A 520 20.12 14.78 12.39
CA MET A 520 19.62 15.39 11.16
C MET A 520 18.64 16.51 11.49
N ARG A 521 18.72 17.59 10.76
CA ARG A 521 17.74 18.68 10.79
C ARG A 521 16.86 18.63 9.56
N ASP A 522 15.65 19.17 9.67
CA ASP A 522 14.80 19.37 8.51
C ASP A 522 15.45 20.40 7.56
N SER A 523 15.32 20.15 6.26
CA SER A 523 15.84 21.00 5.21
C SER A 523 14.81 21.09 4.10
N ASP A 524 14.69 22.26 3.48
CA ASP A 524 13.88 22.48 2.28
C ASP A 524 14.51 21.85 1.02
N ILE A 525 15.69 21.22 1.15
CA ILE A 525 16.40 20.53 0.09
C ILE A 525 16.06 19.03 0.21
N VAL A 526 15.28 18.52 -0.73
CA VAL A 526 14.94 17.10 -0.87
C VAL A 526 16.04 16.35 -1.62
#